data_98a11587b8b1ab78322956194fa71668
#
_entry.id   98a11587b8b1ab78322956194fa71668
#
_cell.length_a   1.000
_cell.length_b   1.000
_cell.length_c   1.000
_cell.angle_alpha   90.00
_cell.angle_beta   90.00
_cell.angle_gamma   90.00
#
_symmetry.space_group_name_H-M   'P 1'
#
loop_
_entity.id
_entity.type
_entity.pdbx_description
1 polymer ?
#
loop_
_entity_poly.entity_id
_entity_poly.type
_entity_poly.pdbx_seq_one_letter_code
_entity_poly.pdbx_strand_id
1 'polypeptide(L)'
;MDKLQYESIYGYCRVSSDEQAKHGTSLAEQKKTITKMSMYLFEREPDGFYVDDGVSGALDFYKRPDGKKLQNILEPNDVVLVAKLDRLIRRLSVLCSVRDAFNELNIHLFAHDILGGAESISTSKSPNVNMFVNMMGTFAEWDRKADT
;
A
#
# COMPACT_ATOMS: atom_id res chain seq x y z
N MET A 1 -19.41 3.10 8.74
CA MET A 1 -19.08 2.91 7.32
C MET A 1 -19.70 1.61 6.84
N ASP A 2 -20.38 1.65 5.72
CA ASP A 2 -21.00 0.45 5.17
C ASP A 2 -19.94 -0.45 4.53
N LYS A 3 -19.81 -1.65 5.06
CA LYS A 3 -18.81 -2.62 4.60
C LYS A 3 -19.09 -3.14 3.20
N LEU A 4 -20.33 -2.96 2.72
CA LEU A 4 -20.73 -3.34 1.36
C LEU A 4 -20.24 -2.36 0.29
N GLN A 5 -19.64 -1.23 0.70
CA GLN A 5 -19.10 -0.24 -0.24
C GLN A 5 -17.81 -0.67 -0.91
N TYR A 6 -17.13 -1.67 -0.35
CA TYR A 6 -15.85 -2.14 -0.89
C TYR A 6 -16.08 -3.37 -1.75
N GLU A 7 -15.44 -3.39 -2.92
CA GLU A 7 -15.56 -4.51 -3.85
C GLU A 7 -14.57 -5.63 -3.51
N SER A 8 -13.38 -5.59 -4.02
CA SER A 8 -12.37 -6.63 -3.80
C SER A 8 -11.28 -6.12 -2.87
N ILE A 9 -10.74 -7.04 -2.06
CA ILE A 9 -9.66 -6.72 -1.10
C ILE A 9 -8.44 -7.53 -1.51
N TYR A 10 -7.36 -6.83 -1.85
CA TYR A 10 -6.11 -7.47 -2.25
C TYR A 10 -5.00 -7.14 -1.28
N GLY A 11 -4.22 -8.14 -0.91
CA GLY A 11 -3.00 -7.94 -0.15
C GLY A 11 -1.81 -7.84 -1.10
N TYR A 12 -0.90 -6.93 -0.83
CA TYR A 12 0.34 -6.84 -1.57
C TYR A 12 1.52 -7.06 -0.64
N CYS A 13 2.42 -7.96 -1.03
CA CYS A 13 3.61 -8.32 -0.26
C CYS A 13 4.85 -8.21 -1.13
N ARG A 14 5.95 -7.78 -0.52
CA ARG A 14 7.23 -7.70 -1.22
C ARG A 14 8.38 -7.94 -0.26
N VAL A 15 9.37 -8.71 -0.70
CA VAL A 15 10.67 -8.78 -0.05
C VAL A 15 11.76 -8.71 -1.13
N SER A 16 12.85 -8.02 -0.83
CA SER A 16 14.02 -8.01 -1.68
C SER A 16 14.84 -9.30 -1.45
N SER A 17 15.82 -9.55 -2.30
CA SER A 17 16.73 -10.70 -2.12
C SER A 17 17.45 -10.65 -0.77
N ASP A 18 17.88 -9.46 -0.35
CA ASP A 18 18.54 -9.28 0.94
C ASP A 18 17.61 -9.52 2.12
N GLU A 19 16.35 -9.12 1.98
CA GLU A 19 15.35 -9.24 3.03
C GLU A 19 14.83 -10.66 3.20
N GLN A 20 14.96 -11.52 2.20
CA GLN A 20 14.49 -12.90 2.28
C GLN A 20 15.08 -13.65 3.47
N ALA A 21 16.29 -13.30 3.89
CA ALA A 21 16.97 -13.95 4.99
C ALA A 21 16.71 -13.27 6.35
N LYS A 22 16.02 -12.13 6.37
CA LYS A 22 15.81 -11.38 7.60
C LYS A 22 14.52 -11.78 8.30
N HIS A 23 14.60 -11.86 9.63
CA HIS A 23 13.42 -12.14 10.45
C HIS A 23 12.53 -10.89 10.53
N GLY A 24 11.21 -11.08 10.57
CA GLY A 24 10.24 -9.99 10.72
C GLY A 24 9.80 -9.32 9.42
N THR A 25 10.42 -9.67 8.30
CA THR A 25 10.03 -9.12 6.99
C THR A 25 9.49 -10.19 6.03
N SER A 26 9.30 -11.41 6.52
CA SER A 26 8.93 -12.55 5.69
C SER A 26 7.56 -12.34 5.02
N LEU A 27 7.40 -12.98 3.87
CA LEU A 27 6.13 -12.95 3.14
C LEU A 27 4.99 -13.54 3.98
N ALA A 28 5.27 -14.61 4.73
CA ALA A 28 4.28 -15.23 5.61
C ALA A 28 3.79 -14.26 6.69
N GLU A 29 4.69 -13.49 7.28
CA GLU A 29 4.34 -12.49 8.29
C GLU A 29 3.53 -11.35 7.70
N GLN A 30 3.90 -10.90 6.50
CA GLN A 30 3.14 -9.85 5.80
C GLN A 30 1.72 -10.33 5.51
N LYS A 31 1.55 -11.55 5.00
CA LYS A 31 0.23 -12.13 4.73
C LYS A 31 -0.61 -12.23 6.00
N LYS A 32 0.01 -12.63 7.10
CA LYS A 32 -0.68 -12.74 8.39
C LYS A 32 -1.18 -11.37 8.86
N THR A 33 -0.33 -10.35 8.77
CA THR A 33 -0.72 -8.98 9.13
C THR A 33 -1.86 -8.48 8.27
N ILE A 34 -1.76 -8.69 6.96
CA ILE A 34 -2.78 -8.26 6.01
C ILE A 34 -4.11 -8.96 6.28
N THR A 35 -4.08 -10.26 6.55
CA THR A 35 -5.29 -11.01 6.87
C THR A 35 -5.97 -10.46 8.12
N LYS A 36 -5.19 -10.14 9.16
CA LYS A 36 -5.73 -9.52 10.38
C LYS A 36 -6.34 -8.15 10.08
N MET A 37 -5.68 -7.33 9.25
CA MET A 37 -6.22 -6.04 8.83
C MET A 37 -7.57 -6.22 8.14
N SER A 38 -7.64 -7.13 7.21
CA SER A 38 -8.86 -7.40 6.44
C SER A 38 -10.01 -7.83 7.35
N MET A 39 -9.73 -8.74 8.27
CA MET A 39 -10.74 -9.20 9.23
C MET A 39 -11.20 -8.07 10.15
N TYR A 40 -10.28 -7.25 10.61
CA TYR A 40 -10.62 -6.13 11.50
C TYR A 40 -11.42 -5.04 10.78
N LEU A 41 -10.98 -4.65 9.57
CA LEU A 41 -11.58 -3.54 8.84
C LEU A 41 -12.86 -3.93 8.10
N PHE A 42 -12.90 -5.14 7.54
CA PHE A 42 -13.95 -5.53 6.60
C PHE A 42 -14.70 -6.79 6.99
N GLU A 43 -14.28 -7.47 8.06
CA GLU A 43 -14.88 -8.72 8.55
C GLU A 43 -14.88 -9.84 7.51
N ARG A 44 -13.87 -9.83 6.64
CA ARG A 44 -13.66 -10.91 5.67
C ARG A 44 -12.17 -11.01 5.32
N GLU A 45 -11.78 -12.17 4.80
CA GLU A 45 -10.41 -12.39 4.36
C GLU A 45 -10.14 -11.66 3.04
N PRO A 46 -8.87 -11.37 2.72
CA PRO A 46 -8.54 -10.83 1.40
C PRO A 46 -8.99 -11.77 0.30
N ASP A 47 -9.38 -11.21 -0.83
CA ASP A 47 -9.76 -11.99 -2.01
C ASP A 47 -8.55 -12.59 -2.71
N GLY A 48 -7.38 -12.01 -2.53
CA GLY A 48 -6.15 -12.54 -3.10
C GLY A 48 -4.93 -11.78 -2.64
N PHE A 49 -3.76 -12.36 -2.90
CA PHE A 49 -2.47 -11.76 -2.61
C PHE A 49 -1.66 -11.64 -3.89
N TYR A 50 -0.98 -10.51 -4.02
CA TYR A 50 0.01 -10.27 -5.07
C TYR A 50 1.37 -10.17 -4.39
N VAL A 51 2.33 -10.97 -4.84
CA VAL A 51 3.58 -11.17 -4.12
C VAL A 51 4.76 -10.98 -5.07
N ASP A 52 5.64 -10.03 -4.73
CA ASP A 52 6.90 -9.83 -5.42
C ASP A 52 8.03 -10.31 -4.52
N ASP A 53 8.46 -11.55 -4.74
CA ASP A 53 9.50 -12.23 -3.98
C ASP A 53 10.85 -12.00 -4.64
N GLY A 54 11.81 -11.46 -3.89
CA GLY A 54 13.14 -11.17 -4.41
C GLY A 54 13.20 -9.94 -5.32
N VAL A 55 12.26 -9.02 -5.16
CA VAL A 55 12.15 -7.82 -6.00
C VAL A 55 12.53 -6.59 -5.18
N SER A 56 13.47 -5.80 -5.71
CA SER A 56 13.95 -4.59 -5.03
C SER A 56 12.87 -3.54 -4.87
N GLY A 57 12.85 -2.89 -3.70
CA GLY A 57 11.99 -1.73 -3.45
C GLY A 57 12.31 -0.52 -4.30
N ALA A 58 13.51 -0.48 -4.90
CA ALA A 58 13.90 0.60 -5.81
C ALA A 58 13.16 0.53 -7.15
N LEU A 59 12.63 -0.65 -7.51
CA LEU A 59 11.81 -0.78 -8.70
C LEU A 59 10.40 -0.30 -8.38
N ASP A 60 9.87 0.61 -9.19
CA ASP A 60 8.53 1.16 -8.97
C ASP A 60 7.46 0.07 -8.98
N PHE A 61 6.45 0.24 -8.13
CA PHE A 61 5.38 -0.73 -7.94
C PHE A 61 4.77 -1.21 -9.25
N TYR A 62 4.46 -0.30 -10.16
CA TYR A 62 3.82 -0.64 -11.43
C TYR A 62 4.76 -1.29 -12.46
N LYS A 63 6.05 -1.42 -12.13
CA LYS A 63 7.04 -2.12 -12.97
C LYS A 63 7.38 -3.49 -12.41
N ARG A 64 6.98 -3.78 -11.19
CA ARG A 64 7.23 -5.08 -10.56
C ARG A 64 6.29 -6.12 -11.16
N PRO A 65 6.71 -7.39 -11.28
CA PRO A 65 5.86 -8.42 -11.90
C PRO A 65 4.45 -8.49 -11.32
N ASP A 66 4.32 -8.69 -10.02
CA ASP A 66 3.01 -8.79 -9.38
C ASP A 66 2.38 -7.44 -9.11
N GLY A 67 3.18 -6.42 -8.84
CA GLY A 67 2.67 -5.05 -8.71
C GLY A 67 1.96 -4.60 -9.98
N LYS A 68 2.52 -4.90 -11.14
CA LYS A 68 1.91 -4.60 -12.43
C LYS A 68 0.61 -5.35 -12.63
N LYS A 69 0.58 -6.64 -12.28
CA LYS A 69 -0.63 -7.46 -12.36
C LYS A 69 -1.74 -6.88 -11.51
N LEU A 70 -1.42 -6.52 -10.26
CA LEU A 70 -2.39 -5.94 -9.35
C LEU A 70 -2.93 -4.63 -9.92
N GLN A 71 -2.06 -3.74 -10.36
CA GLN A 71 -2.49 -2.46 -10.92
C GLN A 71 -3.45 -2.65 -12.09
N ASN A 72 -3.20 -3.64 -12.93
CA ASN A 72 -4.01 -3.88 -14.12
C ASN A 72 -5.41 -4.39 -13.81
N ILE A 73 -5.62 -5.01 -12.65
CA ILE A 73 -6.94 -5.56 -12.29
C ILE A 73 -7.73 -4.67 -11.34
N LEU A 74 -7.10 -3.65 -10.74
CA LEU A 74 -7.78 -2.79 -9.78
C LEU A 74 -8.91 -2.00 -10.45
N GLU A 75 -10.05 -1.99 -9.78
CA GLU A 75 -11.25 -1.29 -10.21
C GLU A 75 -11.74 -0.36 -9.08
N PRO A 76 -12.61 0.62 -9.40
CA PRO A 76 -13.14 1.50 -8.35
C PRO A 76 -13.73 0.72 -7.18
N ASN A 77 -13.48 1.21 -5.98
CA ASN A 77 -13.89 0.64 -4.69
C ASN A 77 -13.09 -0.60 -4.26
N ASP A 78 -12.07 -0.98 -5.00
CA ASP A 78 -11.15 -2.03 -4.56
C ASP A 78 -10.25 -1.51 -3.45
N VAL A 79 -9.73 -2.45 -2.67
CA VAL A 79 -8.89 -2.17 -1.51
C VAL A 79 -7.53 -2.84 -1.70
N VAL A 80 -6.46 -2.12 -1.38
CA VAL A 80 -5.10 -2.68 -1.33
C VAL A 80 -4.60 -2.56 0.10
N LEU A 81 -4.17 -3.68 0.67
CA LEU A 81 -3.62 -3.75 2.03
C LEU A 81 -2.15 -4.13 1.97
N VAL A 82 -1.32 -3.39 2.71
CA VAL A 82 0.10 -3.69 2.86
C VAL A 82 0.46 -3.70 4.34
N ALA A 83 1.39 -4.58 4.73
CA ALA A 83 1.86 -4.65 6.12
C ALA A 83 2.69 -3.42 6.49
N LYS A 84 3.49 -2.95 5.56
CA LYS A 84 4.26 -1.71 5.69
C LYS A 84 4.22 -0.96 4.37
N LEU A 85 4.14 0.35 4.45
CA LEU A 85 4.03 1.18 3.27
C LEU A 85 5.25 1.01 2.33
N ASP A 86 6.44 0.79 2.89
CA ASP A 86 7.66 0.62 2.09
C ASP A 86 7.67 -0.69 1.27
N ARG A 87 6.76 -1.63 1.54
CA ARG A 87 6.58 -2.78 0.66
C ARG A 87 6.03 -2.37 -0.69
N LEU A 88 5.15 -1.38 -0.67
CA LEU A 88 4.53 -0.86 -1.89
C LEU A 88 5.41 0.19 -2.56
N ILE A 89 5.82 1.20 -1.81
CA ILE A 89 6.53 2.37 -2.32
C ILE A 89 7.63 2.77 -1.37
N ARG A 90 8.80 3.08 -1.92
CA ARG A 90 9.97 3.46 -1.15
C ARG A 90 10.27 4.96 -1.21
N ARG A 91 9.98 5.60 -2.33
CA ARG A 91 10.24 7.04 -2.53
C ARG A 91 8.96 7.84 -2.32
N LEU A 92 9.05 8.91 -1.53
CA LEU A 92 7.88 9.72 -1.21
C LEU A 92 7.25 10.39 -2.43
N SER A 93 8.07 10.79 -3.42
CA SER A 93 7.53 11.37 -4.65
C SER A 93 6.67 10.38 -5.43
N VAL A 94 7.08 9.11 -5.46
CA VAL A 94 6.30 8.06 -6.11
C VAL A 94 5.04 7.75 -5.30
N LEU A 95 5.14 7.78 -3.97
CA LEU A 95 3.98 7.57 -3.11
C LEU A 95 2.90 8.61 -3.36
N CYS A 96 3.27 9.88 -3.48
CA CYS A 96 2.31 10.94 -3.77
C CYS A 96 1.60 10.69 -5.10
N SER A 97 2.34 10.27 -6.13
CA SER A 97 1.76 9.95 -7.43
C SER A 97 0.80 8.78 -7.39
N VAL A 98 1.17 7.70 -6.70
CA VAL A 98 0.31 6.52 -6.55
C VAL A 98 -0.94 6.87 -5.73
N ARG A 99 -0.76 7.63 -4.66
CA ARG A 99 -1.89 8.06 -3.83
C ARG A 99 -2.89 8.87 -4.65
N ASP A 100 -2.42 9.79 -5.47
CA ASP A 100 -3.30 10.60 -6.31
C ASP A 100 -4.02 9.76 -7.35
N ALA A 101 -3.32 8.83 -7.99
CA ALA A 101 -3.92 7.93 -8.97
C ALA A 101 -4.98 7.03 -8.31
N PHE A 102 -4.69 6.49 -7.14
CA PHE A 102 -5.64 5.66 -6.40
C PHE A 102 -6.87 6.48 -5.98
N ASN A 103 -6.65 7.73 -5.54
CA ASN A 103 -7.76 8.59 -5.15
C ASN A 103 -8.68 8.89 -6.34
N GLU A 104 -8.12 9.17 -7.51
CA GLU A 104 -8.91 9.43 -8.71
C GLU A 104 -9.75 8.23 -9.12
N LEU A 105 -9.22 7.03 -8.98
CA LEU A 105 -9.92 5.79 -9.31
C LEU A 105 -10.77 5.26 -8.16
N ASN A 106 -10.78 5.94 -7.02
CA ASN A 106 -11.46 5.51 -5.80
C ASN A 106 -10.99 4.14 -5.32
N ILE A 107 -9.69 3.91 -5.36
CA ILE A 107 -9.04 2.72 -4.82
C ILE A 107 -8.50 3.06 -3.43
N HIS A 108 -8.79 2.22 -2.45
CA HIS A 108 -8.47 2.47 -1.05
C HIS A 108 -7.18 1.76 -0.65
N LEU A 109 -6.20 2.51 -0.15
CA LEU A 109 -4.90 1.96 0.27
C LEU A 109 -4.77 2.06 1.79
N PHE A 110 -4.56 0.93 2.44
CA PHE A 110 -4.31 0.86 3.88
C PHE A 110 -2.95 0.22 4.13
N ALA A 111 -2.14 0.87 4.96
CA ALA A 111 -0.85 0.33 5.39
C ALA A 111 -0.88 0.20 6.91
N HIS A 112 -0.54 -0.99 7.42
CA HIS A 112 -0.64 -1.27 8.85
C HIS A 112 0.23 -0.34 9.70
N ASP A 113 1.37 0.09 9.18
CA ASP A 113 2.29 0.97 9.91
C ASP A 113 1.96 2.46 9.77
N ILE A 114 0.90 2.81 9.05
CA ILE A 114 0.49 4.20 8.89
C ILE A 114 -0.86 4.40 9.57
N LEU A 115 -0.88 5.27 10.59
CA LEU A 115 -2.10 5.60 11.35
C LEU A 115 -2.81 4.35 11.89
N GLY A 116 -2.02 3.33 12.27
CA GLY A 116 -2.55 2.07 12.80
C GLY A 116 -3.26 1.20 11.78
N GLY A 117 -3.19 1.55 10.49
CA GLY A 117 -3.88 0.81 9.43
C GLY A 117 -5.38 0.99 9.40
N ALA A 118 -5.91 1.94 10.16
CA ALA A 118 -7.36 2.11 10.31
C ALA A 118 -8.00 2.99 9.26
N GLU A 119 -7.22 3.78 8.53
CA GLU A 119 -7.74 4.74 7.57
C GLU A 119 -7.06 4.60 6.22
N SER A 120 -7.83 4.78 5.15
CA SER A 120 -7.29 4.77 3.79
C SER A 120 -6.41 5.99 3.55
N ILE A 121 -5.17 5.75 3.14
CA ILE A 121 -4.21 6.82 2.82
C ILE A 121 -4.67 7.58 1.58
N SER A 122 -5.31 6.91 0.65
CA SER A 122 -5.64 7.48 -0.65
C SER A 122 -7.02 8.16 -0.69
N THR A 123 -7.97 7.72 0.13
CA THR A 123 -9.36 8.17 -0.01
C THR A 123 -9.97 8.77 1.25
N SER A 124 -9.38 8.55 2.43
CA SER A 124 -9.91 9.13 3.66
C SER A 124 -9.74 10.65 3.66
N LYS A 125 -10.73 11.34 4.17
CA LYS A 125 -10.73 12.79 4.32
C LYS A 125 -10.58 13.23 5.77
N SER A 126 -10.16 12.32 6.64
CA SER A 126 -9.95 12.66 8.04
C SER A 126 -8.81 13.66 8.21
N PRO A 127 -8.85 14.49 9.27
CA PRO A 127 -7.76 15.42 9.55
C PRO A 127 -6.40 14.73 9.71
N ASN A 128 -6.37 13.54 10.30
CA ASN A 128 -5.12 12.80 10.50
C ASN A 128 -4.49 12.39 9.17
N VAL A 129 -5.30 11.89 8.24
CA VAL A 129 -4.82 11.52 6.91
C VAL A 129 -4.39 12.76 6.13
N ASN A 130 -5.14 13.83 6.20
CA ASN A 130 -4.79 15.09 5.52
C ASN A 130 -3.45 15.63 6.01
N MET A 131 -3.21 15.60 7.31
CA MET A 131 -1.93 16.02 7.88
C MET A 131 -0.79 15.14 7.38
N PHE A 132 -1.00 13.82 7.38
CA PHE A 132 0.00 12.87 6.89
C PHE A 132 0.32 13.12 5.41
N VAL A 133 -0.70 13.32 4.59
CA VAL A 133 -0.54 13.58 3.15
C VAL A 133 0.23 14.89 2.92
N ASN A 134 -0.09 15.93 3.69
CA ASN A 134 0.61 17.21 3.59
C ASN A 134 2.09 17.06 3.95
N MET A 135 2.40 16.28 4.98
CA MET A 135 3.79 16.00 5.35
C MET A 135 4.51 15.24 4.22
N MET A 136 3.87 14.24 3.64
CA MET A 136 4.43 13.50 2.52
C MET A 136 4.75 14.41 1.33
N GLY A 137 3.83 15.34 1.03
CA GLY A 137 4.04 16.29 -0.05
C GLY A 137 5.26 17.17 0.18
N THR A 138 5.45 17.65 1.40
CA THR A 138 6.60 18.44 1.77
C THR A 138 7.90 17.67 1.63
N PHE A 139 7.95 16.43 2.14
CA PHE A 139 9.14 15.59 2.02
C PHE A 139 9.40 15.18 0.57
N ALA A 140 8.37 14.98 -0.22
CA ALA A 140 8.53 14.65 -1.65
C ALA A 140 9.20 15.80 -2.41
N GLU A 141 8.86 17.05 -2.09
CA GLU A 141 9.53 18.20 -2.68
C GLU A 141 11.00 18.27 -2.28
N TRP A 142 11.29 17.94 -1.03
CA TRP A 142 12.64 17.90 -0.51
C TRP A 142 13.48 16.86 -1.27
N ASP A 143 12.94 15.66 -1.45
CA ASP A 143 13.61 14.58 -2.18
C ASP A 143 13.93 15.00 -3.62
N ARG A 144 13.00 15.67 -4.29
CA ARG A 144 13.21 16.12 -5.66
C ARG A 144 14.31 17.18 -5.74
N LYS A 145 14.38 18.08 -4.77
CA LYS A 145 15.44 19.09 -4.72
C LYS A 145 16.80 18.48 -4.46
N ALA A 146 16.87 17.43 -3.65
CA ALA A 146 18.12 16.74 -3.35
C ALA A 146 18.65 15.99 -4.57
N ASP A 147 17.78 15.53 -5.47
CA ASP A 147 18.14 14.79 -6.68
C ASP A 147 18.61 15.69 -7.83
N THR A 148 18.46 16.99 -7.68
CA THR A 148 18.93 17.96 -8.65
C THR A 148 20.22 18.63 -8.16
#